data_bdeec7d8e2d1409ad7ca022949676740
#
_entry.id   bdeec7d8e2d1409ad7ca022949676740
#
_cell.length_a   1.000
_cell.length_b   1.000
_cell.length_c   1.000
_cell.angle_alpha   90.00
_cell.angle_beta   90.00
_cell.angle_gamma   90.00
#
_symmetry.space_group_name_H-M   'P 1'
#
loop_
_entity.id
_entity.type
_entity.pdbx_description
1 polymer ?
#
loop_
_entity_poly.entity_id
_entity_poly.type
_entity_poly.pdbx_seq_one_letter_code
_entity_poly.pdbx_strand_id
1 'polypeptide(L)'
;RHDSKGSTEEALSALRAALDDGASIVLQGNSSAVAAVLADAVEKHNERRPQQRALFLNYSAVDPALTNERCSFWHFRFDAHADMRLAALVEALQADRSVQRLYLIGQDYSFGQHVLRQARALVSQRRPDVQIVGDELHPLGRVRDFMPYATKIKASGAQAVLTPNWGNDLALLVRALREVGSEARLYTFYGNALGTPAAIGEAGV
;
A
#
# COMPACT_ATOMS: atom_id res chain seq x y z
N ARG A 1 -19.88 7.39 12.58
CA ARG A 1 -19.11 6.73 11.50
C ARG A 1 -19.19 7.59 10.25
N HIS A 2 -18.04 7.89 9.62
CA HIS A 2 -17.94 8.77 8.47
C HIS A 2 -17.22 8.02 7.34
N ASP A 3 -17.62 8.28 6.10
CA ASP A 3 -16.97 7.71 4.92
C ASP A 3 -16.07 8.77 4.27
N SER A 4 -14.77 8.49 4.21
CA SER A 4 -13.80 9.37 3.57
C SER A 4 -13.73 9.21 2.04
N LYS A 5 -14.43 8.23 1.47
CA LYS A 5 -14.41 7.89 0.04
C LYS A 5 -12.99 7.74 -0.54
N GLY A 6 -11.98 7.49 0.31
CA GLY A 6 -10.59 7.46 -0.08
C GLY A 6 -9.96 8.82 -0.45
N SER A 7 -10.70 9.92 -0.27
CA SER A 7 -10.27 11.29 -0.55
C SER A 7 -9.71 11.97 0.70
N THR A 8 -8.65 12.74 0.56
CA THR A 8 -8.05 13.53 1.63
C THR A 8 -8.97 14.65 2.10
N GLU A 9 -9.69 15.29 1.17
CA GLU A 9 -10.64 16.37 1.45
C GLU A 9 -11.85 15.87 2.24
N GLU A 10 -12.46 14.78 1.81
CA GLU A 10 -13.59 14.15 2.51
C GLU A 10 -13.17 13.64 3.88
N ALA A 11 -11.97 13.07 4.01
CA ALA A 11 -11.44 12.62 5.29
C ALA A 11 -11.25 13.77 6.28
N LEU A 12 -10.72 14.91 5.83
CA LEU A 12 -10.58 16.11 6.66
C LEU A 12 -11.95 16.71 7.06
N SER A 13 -12.92 16.71 6.15
CA SER A 13 -14.29 17.13 6.45
C SER A 13 -14.94 16.22 7.51
N ALA A 14 -14.80 14.90 7.31
CA ALA A 14 -15.29 13.90 8.26
C ALA A 14 -14.63 14.01 9.64
N LEU A 15 -13.31 14.27 9.68
CA LEU A 15 -12.58 14.49 10.93
C LEU A 15 -13.11 15.72 11.68
N ARG A 16 -13.29 16.85 10.97
CA ARG A 16 -13.82 18.08 11.61
C ARG A 16 -15.18 17.83 12.23
N ALA A 17 -16.10 17.22 11.47
CA ALA A 17 -17.43 16.88 12.00
C ALA A 17 -17.34 15.98 13.23
N ALA A 18 -16.50 14.93 13.22
CA ALA A 18 -16.33 14.04 14.35
C ALA A 18 -15.75 14.77 15.59
N LEU A 19 -14.78 15.66 15.40
CA LEU A 19 -14.18 16.44 16.51
C LEU A 19 -15.16 17.48 17.07
N ASP A 20 -15.98 18.11 16.23
CA ASP A 20 -17.02 19.05 16.65
C ASP A 20 -18.15 18.32 17.40
N ASP A 21 -18.42 17.04 17.09
CA ASP A 21 -19.31 16.15 17.84
C ASP A 21 -18.67 15.59 19.14
N GLY A 22 -17.43 15.99 19.46
CA GLY A 22 -16.76 15.62 20.70
C GLY A 22 -16.00 14.28 20.66
N ALA A 23 -15.67 13.76 19.47
CA ALA A 23 -14.86 12.56 19.37
C ALA A 23 -13.45 12.79 19.93
N SER A 24 -13.01 11.95 20.86
CA SER A 24 -11.65 11.94 21.42
C SER A 24 -10.76 10.83 20.85
N ILE A 25 -11.29 9.92 20.05
CA ILE A 25 -10.57 8.84 19.40
C ILE A 25 -11.01 8.77 17.94
N VAL A 26 -10.05 8.83 17.03
CA VAL A 26 -10.23 8.71 15.59
C VAL A 26 -9.59 7.41 15.11
N LEU A 27 -10.34 6.57 14.42
CA LEU A 27 -9.87 5.31 13.84
C LEU A 27 -9.88 5.43 12.32
N GLN A 28 -8.73 5.25 11.68
CA GLN A 28 -8.62 5.22 10.22
C GLN A 28 -7.31 4.53 9.80
N GLY A 29 -7.25 3.88 8.65
CA GLY A 29 -6.06 3.20 8.18
C GLY A 29 -6.10 2.80 6.72
N ASN A 30 -7.07 3.26 5.94
CA ASN A 30 -7.27 2.73 4.60
C ASN A 30 -6.40 3.38 3.50
N SER A 31 -5.67 4.44 3.80
CA SER A 31 -4.74 5.10 2.86
C SER A 31 -3.68 5.87 3.63
N SER A 32 -2.40 5.69 3.27
CA SER A 32 -1.31 6.44 3.89
C SER A 32 -1.39 7.94 3.61
N ALA A 33 -1.88 8.34 2.43
CA ALA A 33 -2.12 9.76 2.12
C ALA A 33 -3.19 10.36 3.02
N VAL A 34 -4.30 9.64 3.23
CA VAL A 34 -5.37 10.06 4.17
C VAL A 34 -4.85 10.08 5.60
N ALA A 35 -4.14 9.03 6.04
CA ALA A 35 -3.60 8.97 7.40
C ALA A 35 -2.64 10.14 7.69
N ALA A 36 -1.83 10.54 6.72
CA ALA A 36 -0.91 11.66 6.86
C ALA A 36 -1.63 12.99 7.12
N VAL A 37 -2.65 13.32 6.33
CA VAL A 37 -3.40 14.58 6.52
C VAL A 37 -4.24 14.56 7.81
N LEU A 38 -4.73 13.37 8.23
CA LEU A 38 -5.45 13.25 9.49
C LEU A 38 -4.52 13.40 10.70
N ALA A 39 -3.31 12.83 10.68
CA ALA A 39 -2.31 13.00 11.72
C ALA A 39 -1.96 14.47 11.92
N ASP A 40 -1.64 15.18 10.83
CA ASP A 40 -1.36 16.62 10.85
C ASP A 40 -2.56 17.44 11.38
N ALA A 41 -3.78 17.06 11.02
CA ALA A 41 -4.99 17.78 11.44
C ALA A 41 -5.32 17.54 12.91
N VAL A 42 -5.14 16.33 13.43
CA VAL A 42 -5.32 15.99 14.85
C VAL A 42 -4.28 16.73 15.70
N GLU A 43 -3.03 16.79 15.27
CA GLU A 43 -1.98 17.53 15.97
C GLU A 43 -2.34 19.02 16.11
N LYS A 44 -2.70 19.67 14.99
CA LYS A 44 -3.16 21.08 14.99
C LYS A 44 -4.41 21.31 15.82
N HIS A 45 -5.34 20.34 15.83
CA HIS A 45 -6.52 20.43 16.70
C HIS A 45 -6.13 20.40 18.17
N ASN A 46 -5.26 19.46 18.56
CA ASN A 46 -4.81 19.28 19.95
C ASN A 46 -4.01 20.47 20.47
N GLU A 47 -3.24 21.13 19.62
CA GLU A 47 -2.55 22.38 19.95
C GLU A 47 -3.52 23.52 20.22
N ARG A 48 -4.57 23.66 19.40
CA ARG A 48 -5.55 24.73 19.47
C ARG A 48 -6.60 24.52 20.57
N ARG A 49 -6.92 23.25 20.87
CA ARG A 49 -7.96 22.85 21.82
C ARG A 49 -7.43 21.86 22.87
N PRO A 50 -6.53 22.28 23.76
CA PRO A 50 -5.85 21.38 24.71
C PRO A 50 -6.80 20.70 25.72
N GLN A 51 -8.02 21.17 25.88
CA GLN A 51 -9.06 20.55 26.72
C GLN A 51 -9.93 19.53 25.95
N GLN A 52 -9.80 19.45 24.62
CA GLN A 52 -10.59 18.58 23.74
C GLN A 52 -9.68 17.77 22.83
N ARG A 53 -8.62 17.21 23.42
CA ARG A 53 -7.63 16.43 22.64
C ARG A 53 -8.22 15.14 22.10
N ALA A 54 -7.73 14.74 20.92
CA ALA A 54 -8.06 13.49 20.28
C ALA A 54 -6.81 12.66 19.99
N LEU A 55 -6.96 11.34 19.99
CA LEU A 55 -5.95 10.38 19.54
C LEU A 55 -6.32 9.88 18.14
N PHE A 56 -5.32 9.68 17.30
CA PHE A 56 -5.49 9.03 16.01
C PHE A 56 -4.88 7.62 16.03
N LEU A 57 -5.74 6.63 15.91
CA LEU A 57 -5.39 5.21 15.87
C LEU A 57 -5.45 4.71 14.42
N ASN A 58 -4.28 4.45 13.85
CA ASN A 58 -4.10 3.98 12.48
C ASN A 58 -3.96 2.45 12.46
N TYR A 59 -4.95 1.76 11.93
CA TYR A 59 -4.96 0.29 11.94
C TYR A 59 -4.32 -0.37 10.71
N SER A 60 -4.01 0.37 9.62
CA SER A 60 -3.51 -0.28 8.39
C SER A 60 -2.77 0.62 7.40
N ALA A 61 -2.65 1.92 7.62
CA ALA A 61 -1.84 2.79 6.75
C ALA A 61 -0.36 2.62 7.13
N VAL A 62 0.44 2.09 6.21
CA VAL A 62 1.75 1.51 6.52
C VAL A 62 2.94 2.27 5.96
N ASP A 63 2.76 3.48 5.42
CA ASP A 63 3.88 4.32 5.01
C ASP A 63 4.80 4.60 6.22
N PRO A 64 6.11 4.27 6.13
CA PRO A 64 7.05 4.48 7.22
C PRO A 64 7.16 5.93 7.68
N ALA A 65 6.99 6.90 6.77
CA ALA A 65 7.06 8.32 7.08
C ALA A 65 6.09 8.74 8.20
N LEU A 66 4.95 8.05 8.33
CA LEU A 66 3.92 8.35 9.34
C LEU A 66 4.41 8.22 10.80
N THR A 67 5.47 7.45 11.03
CA THR A 67 6.06 7.23 12.36
C THR A 67 7.56 7.56 12.41
N ASN A 68 8.10 8.13 11.33
CA ASN A 68 9.47 8.66 11.24
C ASN A 68 9.42 10.17 11.03
N GLU A 69 9.62 10.67 9.81
CA GLU A 69 9.76 12.10 9.51
C GLU A 69 8.49 12.91 9.80
N ARG A 70 7.34 12.26 9.78
CA ARG A 70 6.01 12.84 10.03
C ARG A 70 5.37 12.27 11.30
N CYS A 71 6.20 11.83 12.25
CA CYS A 71 5.67 11.31 13.51
C CYS A 71 4.91 12.41 14.28
N SER A 72 3.79 12.02 14.87
CA SER A 72 3.01 12.85 15.79
C SER A 72 2.81 12.08 17.09
N PHE A 73 2.91 12.77 18.22
CA PHE A 73 2.64 12.20 19.54
C PHE A 73 1.20 11.65 19.68
N TRP A 74 0.30 12.14 18.85
CA TRP A 74 -1.13 11.78 18.90
C TRP A 74 -1.51 10.68 17.90
N HIS A 75 -0.54 10.15 17.14
CA HIS A 75 -0.77 9.12 16.12
C HIS A 75 -0.11 7.80 16.52
N PHE A 76 -0.89 6.72 16.54
CA PHE A 76 -0.43 5.36 16.85
C PHE A 76 -0.79 4.40 15.73
N ARG A 77 0.21 3.68 15.21
CA ARG A 77 0.01 2.64 14.20
C ARG A 77 0.04 1.26 14.83
N PHE A 78 -0.94 0.42 14.48
CA PHE A 78 -1.09 -0.95 14.98
C PHE A 78 -0.69 -2.03 13.97
N ASP A 79 -0.11 -1.66 12.84
CA ASP A 79 0.29 -2.58 11.78
C ASP A 79 1.78 -2.46 11.45
N ALA A 80 2.38 -3.53 10.93
CA ALA A 80 3.74 -3.52 10.44
C ALA A 80 3.88 -2.51 9.29
N HIS A 81 4.89 -1.63 9.34
CA HIS A 81 5.12 -0.68 8.27
C HIS A 81 5.69 -1.35 7.00
N ALA A 82 5.68 -0.61 5.89
CA ALA A 82 6.01 -1.13 4.58
C ALA A 82 7.38 -1.81 4.50
N ASP A 83 8.41 -1.27 5.17
CA ASP A 83 9.76 -1.84 5.11
C ASP A 83 9.85 -3.19 5.82
N MET A 84 9.10 -3.37 6.92
CA MET A 84 9.01 -4.68 7.59
C MET A 84 8.33 -5.72 6.70
N ARG A 85 7.22 -5.34 6.06
CA ARG A 85 6.51 -6.22 5.11
C ARG A 85 7.36 -6.55 3.89
N LEU A 86 8.07 -5.54 3.35
CA LEU A 86 8.96 -5.73 2.21
C LEU A 86 10.14 -6.64 2.56
N ALA A 87 10.73 -6.47 3.75
CA ALA A 87 11.80 -7.35 4.22
C ALA A 87 11.37 -8.82 4.25
N ALA A 88 10.15 -9.10 4.73
CA ALA A 88 9.57 -10.44 4.74
C ALA A 88 9.33 -11.00 3.33
N LEU A 89 8.82 -10.17 2.39
CA LEU A 89 8.64 -10.59 1.00
C LEU A 89 9.97 -10.87 0.31
N VAL A 90 10.99 -10.04 0.55
CA VAL A 90 12.33 -10.28 -0.03
C VAL A 90 13.00 -11.50 0.60
N GLU A 91 12.74 -11.80 1.87
CA GLU A 91 13.18 -13.05 2.49
C GLU A 91 12.54 -14.28 1.82
N ALA A 92 11.22 -14.24 1.56
CA ALA A 92 10.54 -15.28 0.79
C ALA A 92 11.13 -15.41 -0.63
N LEU A 93 11.44 -14.29 -1.30
CA LEU A 93 12.10 -14.28 -2.59
C LEU A 93 13.53 -14.86 -2.52
N GLN A 94 14.25 -14.68 -1.41
CA GLN A 94 15.57 -15.29 -1.20
C GLN A 94 15.51 -16.81 -1.11
N ALA A 95 14.45 -17.35 -0.52
CA ALA A 95 14.22 -18.79 -0.44
C ALA A 95 13.84 -19.40 -1.81
N ASP A 96 13.22 -18.62 -2.69
CA ASP A 96 12.81 -19.05 -4.02
C ASP A 96 13.90 -18.82 -5.09
N ARG A 97 14.78 -19.79 -5.24
CA ARG A 97 15.89 -19.73 -6.20
C ARG A 97 15.49 -19.86 -7.67
N SER A 98 14.24 -20.22 -7.94
CA SER A 98 13.73 -20.32 -9.33
C SER A 98 13.45 -18.94 -9.93
N VAL A 99 13.27 -17.89 -9.11
CA VAL A 99 13.04 -16.52 -9.56
C VAL A 99 14.37 -15.83 -9.87
N GLN A 100 14.58 -15.48 -11.12
CA GLN A 100 15.71 -14.68 -11.60
C GLN A 100 15.28 -13.40 -12.31
N ARG A 101 14.00 -13.27 -12.65
CA ARG A 101 13.42 -12.11 -13.36
C ARG A 101 12.22 -11.59 -12.60
N LEU A 102 12.37 -10.39 -12.02
CA LEU A 102 11.38 -9.74 -11.17
C LEU A 102 10.82 -8.49 -11.84
N TYR A 103 9.50 -8.32 -11.80
CA TYR A 103 8.84 -7.09 -12.20
C TYR A 103 8.31 -6.35 -10.96
N LEU A 104 8.53 -5.04 -10.90
CA LEU A 104 8.02 -4.18 -9.83
C LEU A 104 6.87 -3.34 -10.39
N ILE A 105 5.73 -3.33 -9.73
CA ILE A 105 4.61 -2.46 -10.10
C ILE A 105 3.88 -1.97 -8.86
N GLY A 106 3.57 -0.67 -8.80
CA GLY A 106 2.92 -0.07 -7.64
C GLY A 106 2.02 1.11 -7.98
N GLN A 107 1.21 1.50 -7.02
CA GLN A 107 0.35 2.68 -7.09
C GLN A 107 1.19 3.96 -6.95
N ASP A 108 0.95 4.96 -7.79
CA ASP A 108 1.70 6.22 -7.85
C ASP A 108 1.26 7.19 -6.75
N TYR A 109 1.80 6.99 -5.55
CA TYR A 109 1.73 7.92 -4.42
C TYR A 109 2.86 7.58 -3.42
N SER A 110 3.01 8.34 -2.33
CA SER A 110 4.16 8.25 -1.41
C SER A 110 4.51 6.82 -0.98
N PHE A 111 3.51 6.04 -0.57
CA PHE A 111 3.69 4.65 -0.16
C PHE A 111 4.20 3.74 -1.30
N GLY A 112 3.53 3.76 -2.47
CA GLY A 112 3.93 2.91 -3.60
C GLY A 112 5.31 3.26 -4.12
N GLN A 113 5.61 4.56 -4.26
CA GLN A 113 6.93 5.06 -4.64
C GLN A 113 8.00 4.63 -3.64
N HIS A 114 7.73 4.72 -2.33
CA HIS A 114 8.63 4.28 -1.28
C HIS A 114 8.93 2.79 -1.40
N VAL A 115 7.89 1.95 -1.51
CA VAL A 115 8.04 0.49 -1.59
C VAL A 115 8.86 0.09 -2.81
N LEU A 116 8.61 0.68 -3.99
CA LEU A 116 9.38 0.33 -5.19
C LEU A 116 10.85 0.73 -5.08
N ARG A 117 11.14 1.92 -4.51
CA ARG A 117 12.54 2.32 -4.24
C ARG A 117 13.24 1.34 -3.29
N GLN A 118 12.60 0.99 -2.19
CA GLN A 118 13.16 0.05 -1.21
C GLN A 118 13.29 -1.36 -1.76
N ALA A 119 12.32 -1.81 -2.58
CA ALA A 119 12.38 -3.11 -3.23
C ALA A 119 13.61 -3.24 -4.13
N ARG A 120 13.90 -2.22 -4.96
CA ARG A 120 15.13 -2.20 -5.78
C ARG A 120 16.38 -2.33 -4.91
N ALA A 121 16.48 -1.54 -3.85
CA ALA A 121 17.64 -1.56 -2.97
C ALA A 121 17.83 -2.92 -2.27
N LEU A 122 16.74 -3.46 -1.68
CA LEU A 122 16.80 -4.73 -0.96
C LEU A 122 17.04 -5.93 -1.89
N VAL A 123 16.42 -5.96 -3.08
CA VAL A 123 16.66 -7.02 -4.07
C VAL A 123 18.09 -6.96 -4.57
N SER A 124 18.60 -5.79 -4.92
CA SER A 124 20.00 -5.64 -5.35
C SER A 124 21.00 -6.08 -4.27
N GLN A 125 20.67 -5.86 -2.99
CA GLN A 125 21.53 -6.24 -1.87
C GLN A 125 21.45 -7.74 -1.55
N ARG A 126 20.24 -8.31 -1.53
CA ARG A 126 19.98 -9.67 -1.01
C ARG A 126 19.89 -10.73 -2.08
N ARG A 127 19.57 -10.33 -3.30
CA ARG A 127 19.43 -11.19 -4.48
C ARG A 127 20.02 -10.50 -5.72
N PRO A 128 21.35 -10.22 -5.72
CA PRO A 128 22.03 -9.58 -6.85
C PRO A 128 21.98 -10.40 -8.16
N ASP A 129 21.62 -11.67 -8.05
CA ASP A 129 21.36 -12.59 -9.15
C ASP A 129 20.00 -12.36 -9.83
N VAL A 130 19.07 -11.63 -9.20
CA VAL A 130 17.74 -11.34 -9.73
C VAL A 130 17.75 -10.06 -10.55
N GLN A 131 17.41 -10.18 -11.83
CA GLN A 131 17.24 -9.05 -12.72
C GLN A 131 15.87 -8.40 -12.54
N ILE A 132 15.81 -7.11 -12.27
CA ILE A 132 14.57 -6.34 -12.33
C ILE A 132 14.30 -6.01 -13.79
N VAL A 133 13.30 -6.69 -14.39
CA VAL A 133 12.97 -6.63 -15.83
C VAL A 133 11.92 -5.59 -16.16
N GLY A 134 11.35 -4.96 -15.17
CA GLY A 134 10.42 -3.85 -15.31
C GLY A 134 10.12 -3.21 -13.96
N ASP A 135 9.79 -1.93 -14.01
CA ASP A 135 9.57 -1.10 -12.82
C ASP A 135 8.68 0.08 -13.21
N GLU A 136 7.41 0.04 -12.80
CA GLU A 136 6.47 1.09 -13.14
C GLU A 136 5.46 1.40 -12.05
N LEU A 137 4.97 2.63 -12.08
CA LEU A 137 3.90 3.12 -11.22
C LEU A 137 2.65 3.37 -12.06
N HIS A 138 1.48 3.20 -11.46
CA HIS A 138 0.20 3.51 -12.07
C HIS A 138 -0.67 4.39 -11.16
N PRO A 139 -1.59 5.21 -11.71
CA PRO A 139 -2.48 6.05 -10.92
C PRO A 139 -3.31 5.26 -9.92
N LEU A 140 -3.24 5.65 -8.63
CA LEU A 140 -3.98 5.02 -7.53
C LEU A 140 -5.50 5.08 -7.77
N GLY A 141 -6.15 3.91 -7.81
CA GLY A 141 -7.60 3.77 -7.88
C GLY A 141 -8.27 4.31 -9.15
N ARG A 142 -7.50 4.68 -10.17
CA ARG A 142 -8.01 5.26 -11.41
C ARG A 142 -7.91 4.34 -12.62
N VAL A 143 -7.07 3.31 -12.54
CA VAL A 143 -6.89 2.34 -13.63
C VAL A 143 -8.07 1.38 -13.61
N ARG A 144 -8.83 1.34 -14.69
CA ARG A 144 -9.99 0.44 -14.87
C ARG A 144 -9.62 -0.83 -15.63
N ASP A 145 -8.56 -0.74 -16.44
CA ASP A 145 -8.06 -1.85 -17.25
C ASP A 145 -6.56 -2.04 -17.01
N PHE A 146 -6.20 -3.18 -16.43
CA PHE A 146 -4.81 -3.56 -16.17
C PHE A 146 -4.20 -4.43 -17.28
N MET A 147 -4.92 -4.72 -18.37
CA MET A 147 -4.42 -5.51 -19.48
C MET A 147 -3.11 -4.96 -20.10
N PRO A 148 -2.95 -3.63 -20.30
CA PRO A 148 -1.69 -3.09 -20.81
C PRO A 148 -0.50 -3.38 -19.89
N TYR A 149 -0.69 -3.28 -18.57
CA TYR A 149 0.35 -3.61 -17.58
C TYR A 149 0.66 -5.11 -17.57
N ALA A 150 -0.36 -5.95 -17.53
CA ALA A 150 -0.23 -7.40 -17.53
C ALA A 150 0.49 -7.90 -18.81
N THR A 151 0.17 -7.32 -19.97
CA THR A 151 0.83 -7.63 -21.24
C THR A 151 2.32 -7.29 -21.21
N LYS A 152 2.69 -6.11 -20.66
CA LYS A 152 4.11 -5.72 -20.47
C LYS A 152 4.83 -6.69 -19.53
N ILE A 153 4.19 -7.04 -18.40
CA ILE A 153 4.76 -7.98 -17.43
C ILE A 153 5.02 -9.33 -18.08
N LYS A 154 4.05 -9.87 -18.81
CA LYS A 154 4.23 -11.13 -19.56
C LYS A 154 5.33 -11.03 -20.62
N ALA A 155 5.32 -9.97 -21.41
CA ALA A 155 6.32 -9.75 -22.47
C ALA A 155 7.74 -9.58 -21.92
N SER A 156 7.90 -9.06 -20.70
CA SER A 156 9.19 -8.93 -20.03
C SER A 156 9.81 -10.28 -19.64
N GLY A 157 9.02 -11.37 -19.66
CA GLY A 157 9.45 -12.68 -19.17
C GLY A 157 9.67 -12.71 -17.65
N ALA A 158 8.98 -11.85 -16.90
CA ALA A 158 9.04 -11.87 -15.45
C ALA A 158 8.53 -13.21 -14.89
N GLN A 159 9.27 -13.78 -13.96
CA GLN A 159 8.92 -14.99 -13.23
C GLN A 159 8.23 -14.68 -11.90
N ALA A 160 8.41 -13.44 -11.45
CA ALA A 160 7.72 -12.91 -10.27
C ALA A 160 7.33 -11.44 -10.46
N VAL A 161 6.25 -11.04 -9.80
CA VAL A 161 5.80 -9.66 -9.68
C VAL A 161 5.77 -9.30 -8.20
N LEU A 162 6.48 -8.26 -7.81
CA LEU A 162 6.38 -7.68 -6.47
C LEU A 162 5.54 -6.41 -6.54
N THR A 163 4.48 -6.36 -5.76
CA THR A 163 3.54 -5.24 -5.77
C THR A 163 3.02 -4.88 -4.38
N PRO A 164 3.06 -3.60 -4.00
CA PRO A 164 2.36 -3.09 -2.83
C PRO A 164 0.90 -2.75 -3.09
N ASN A 165 0.37 -3.02 -4.29
CA ASN A 165 -1.01 -2.70 -4.64
C ASN A 165 -2.00 -3.26 -3.61
N TRP A 166 -3.06 -2.52 -3.38
CA TRP A 166 -4.16 -2.88 -2.48
C TRP A 166 -5.52 -2.54 -3.11
N GLY A 167 -6.58 -3.06 -2.51
CA GLY A 167 -7.94 -2.80 -2.95
C GLY A 167 -8.20 -3.29 -4.37
N ASN A 168 -8.99 -2.52 -5.12
CA ASN A 168 -9.40 -2.90 -6.47
C ASN A 168 -8.23 -2.97 -7.46
N ASP A 169 -7.20 -2.14 -7.29
CA ASP A 169 -6.02 -2.16 -8.17
C ASP A 169 -5.27 -3.50 -8.11
N LEU A 170 -5.19 -4.10 -6.91
CA LEU A 170 -4.59 -5.44 -6.77
C LEU A 170 -5.47 -6.49 -7.45
N ALA A 171 -6.78 -6.47 -7.21
CA ALA A 171 -7.68 -7.48 -7.78
C ALA A 171 -7.70 -7.41 -9.32
N LEU A 172 -7.73 -6.22 -9.89
CA LEU A 172 -7.69 -6.03 -11.34
C LEU A 172 -6.35 -6.46 -11.94
N LEU A 173 -5.23 -6.14 -11.28
CA LEU A 173 -3.90 -6.59 -11.73
C LEU A 173 -3.80 -8.12 -11.76
N VAL A 174 -4.24 -8.81 -10.70
CA VAL A 174 -4.19 -10.28 -10.62
C VAL A 174 -5.05 -10.91 -11.71
N ARG A 175 -6.28 -10.41 -11.91
CA ARG A 175 -7.16 -10.90 -12.97
C ARG A 175 -6.55 -10.70 -14.36
N ALA A 176 -6.01 -9.52 -14.64
CA ALA A 176 -5.38 -9.23 -15.92
C ALA A 176 -4.14 -10.12 -16.17
N LEU A 177 -3.31 -10.38 -15.15
CA LEU A 177 -2.18 -11.29 -15.25
C LEU A 177 -2.63 -12.72 -15.61
N ARG A 178 -3.71 -13.19 -14.98
CA ARG A 178 -4.30 -14.50 -15.31
C ARG A 178 -4.86 -14.53 -16.73
N GLU A 179 -5.56 -13.50 -17.14
CA GLU A 179 -6.19 -13.38 -18.46
C GLU A 179 -5.15 -13.39 -19.59
N VAL A 180 -4.01 -12.72 -19.44
CA VAL A 180 -2.92 -12.80 -20.42
C VAL A 180 -2.14 -14.12 -20.34
N GLY A 181 -2.47 -15.01 -19.39
CA GLY A 181 -1.75 -16.27 -19.19
C GLY A 181 -0.33 -16.04 -18.66
N SER A 182 -0.14 -15.10 -17.73
CA SER A 182 1.13 -14.92 -17.02
C SER A 182 1.24 -15.97 -15.90
N GLU A 183 2.39 -16.65 -15.85
CA GLU A 183 2.73 -17.60 -14.78
C GLU A 183 3.58 -16.96 -13.66
N ALA A 184 3.77 -15.65 -13.71
CA ALA A 184 4.58 -14.94 -12.73
C ALA A 184 3.98 -15.03 -11.31
N ARG A 185 4.79 -15.45 -10.34
CA ARG A 185 4.39 -15.52 -8.93
C ARG A 185 4.20 -14.13 -8.35
N LEU A 186 3.16 -13.96 -7.53
CA LEU A 186 2.85 -12.69 -6.91
C LEU A 186 3.42 -12.62 -5.50
N TYR A 187 4.27 -11.62 -5.28
CA TYR A 187 4.75 -11.19 -3.96
C TYR A 187 4.02 -9.89 -3.60
N THR A 188 3.07 -9.98 -2.68
CA THR A 188 2.19 -8.85 -2.36
C THR A 188 1.91 -8.72 -0.86
N PHE A 189 1.66 -7.50 -0.39
CA PHE A 189 1.32 -7.22 1.01
C PHE A 189 -0.13 -7.57 1.35
N TYR A 190 -1.02 -7.57 0.37
CA TYR A 190 -2.47 -7.52 0.59
C TYR A 190 -3.25 -8.65 -0.10
N GLY A 191 -2.56 -9.70 -0.57
CA GLY A 191 -3.22 -10.82 -1.23
C GLY A 191 -4.26 -11.54 -0.35
N ASN A 192 -4.03 -11.56 0.97
CA ASN A 192 -4.92 -12.15 1.97
C ASN A 192 -5.69 -11.11 2.80
N ALA A 193 -5.68 -9.83 2.41
CA ALA A 193 -6.46 -8.81 3.11
C ALA A 193 -7.96 -9.07 2.99
N LEU A 194 -8.73 -8.57 3.96
CA LEU A 194 -10.18 -8.75 4.03
C LEU A 194 -10.85 -8.35 2.71
N GLY A 195 -11.56 -9.28 2.10
CA GLY A 195 -12.26 -9.10 0.82
C GLY A 195 -11.37 -9.29 -0.41
N THR A 196 -10.06 -9.27 -0.30
CA THR A 196 -9.16 -9.42 -1.45
C THR A 196 -9.26 -10.79 -2.11
N PRO A 197 -9.24 -11.93 -1.39
CA PRO A 197 -9.43 -13.24 -2.02
C PRO A 197 -10.75 -13.36 -2.78
N ALA A 198 -11.85 -12.85 -2.22
CA ALA A 198 -13.15 -12.85 -2.89
C ALA A 198 -13.16 -11.94 -4.14
N ALA A 199 -12.50 -10.78 -4.08
CA ALA A 199 -12.40 -9.87 -5.22
C ALA A 199 -11.50 -10.42 -6.34
N ILE A 200 -10.46 -11.18 -6.03
CA ILE A 200 -9.59 -11.84 -7.00
C ILE A 200 -10.30 -13.06 -7.62
N GLY A 201 -11.01 -13.84 -6.80
CA GLY A 201 -11.70 -15.06 -7.25
C GLY A 201 -10.71 -16.13 -7.74
N GLU A 202 -11.12 -16.91 -8.74
CA GLU A 202 -10.31 -18.00 -9.31
C GLU A 202 -8.99 -17.55 -9.96
N ALA A 203 -8.85 -16.26 -10.27
CA ALA A 203 -7.61 -15.72 -10.83
C ALA A 203 -6.42 -15.77 -9.85
N GLY A 204 -6.68 -15.96 -8.56
CA GLY A 204 -5.66 -16.04 -7.51
C GLY A 204 -5.18 -17.45 -7.20
N VAL A 205 -5.64 -18.47 -7.91
CA VAL A 205 -5.33 -19.90 -7.67
C VAL A 205 -4.33 -20.42 -8.69
#